data_332720c9d547e5ce1b119a7774c36982
#
_entry.id   332720c9d547e5ce1b119a7774c36982
#
_cell.length_a   1.000
_cell.length_b   1.000
_cell.length_c   1.000
_cell.angle_alpha   90.00
_cell.angle_beta   90.00
_cell.angle_gamma   90.00
#
_symmetry.space_group_name_H-M   'P 1'
#
loop_
_entity.id
_entity.type
_entity.pdbx_description
1 polymer ?
#
loop_
_entity_poly.entity_id
_entity_poly.type
_entity_poly.pdbx_seq_one_letter_code
_entity_poly.pdbx_strand_id
1 'polypeptide(L)'
;METLPELARAAQERFRALNYPVEVKIGDGRLGWPKHAPYDAIIVTAAAADAPPALVAQLAEGGRLVIPVGESVCDQVLWLIERAAGRLTAQRLADVRFVPLVAAESAGLEEDPALADIRRELDGLLTHW
;
A
#
# COMPACT_ATOMS: atom_id res chain seq x y z
N MET A 1 0.17 -8.93 -3.40
CA MET A 1 -0.46 -8.55 -4.70
C MET A 1 0.62 -8.25 -5.71
N GLU A 2 0.39 -8.58 -6.95
CA GLU A 2 1.32 -8.36 -8.06
C GLU A 2 0.53 -7.90 -9.29
N THR A 3 1.02 -6.86 -9.97
CA THR A 3 0.34 -6.29 -11.15
C THR A 3 0.63 -7.12 -12.41
N LEU A 4 1.83 -7.72 -12.51
CA LEU A 4 2.24 -8.51 -13.66
C LEU A 4 1.79 -9.97 -13.51
N PRO A 5 0.90 -10.47 -14.39
CA PRO A 5 0.35 -11.81 -14.27
C PRO A 5 1.41 -12.91 -14.28
N GLU A 6 2.46 -12.74 -15.07
CA GLU A 6 3.55 -13.73 -15.18
C GLU A 6 4.32 -13.88 -13.88
N LEU A 7 4.65 -12.75 -13.22
CA LEU A 7 5.34 -12.77 -11.93
C LEU A 7 4.44 -13.32 -10.82
N ALA A 8 3.15 -12.99 -10.85
CA ALA A 8 2.18 -13.50 -9.89
C ALA A 8 2.05 -15.03 -9.98
N ARG A 9 1.95 -15.56 -11.19
CA ARG A 9 1.89 -17.03 -11.41
C ARG A 9 3.16 -17.73 -10.95
N ALA A 10 4.33 -17.19 -11.30
CA ALA A 10 5.62 -17.73 -10.87
C ALA A 10 5.74 -17.73 -9.33
N ALA A 11 5.33 -16.67 -8.67
CA ALA A 11 5.32 -16.58 -7.22
C ALA A 11 4.37 -17.62 -6.59
N GLN A 12 3.15 -17.78 -7.14
CA GLN A 12 2.17 -18.73 -6.65
C GLN A 12 2.66 -20.18 -6.77
N GLU A 13 3.28 -20.55 -7.89
CA GLU A 13 3.87 -21.88 -8.09
C GLU A 13 5.00 -22.14 -7.08
N ARG A 14 5.83 -21.15 -6.84
CA ARG A 14 6.94 -21.24 -5.88
C ARG A 14 6.44 -21.41 -4.44
N PHE A 15 5.40 -20.67 -4.03
CA PHE A 15 4.79 -20.82 -2.72
C PHE A 15 4.16 -22.20 -2.53
N ARG A 16 3.52 -22.74 -3.56
CA ARG A 16 2.98 -24.12 -3.53
C ARG A 16 4.07 -25.15 -3.39
N ALA A 17 5.14 -25.03 -4.17
CA ALA A 17 6.29 -25.97 -4.13
C ALA A 17 6.99 -25.97 -2.77
N LEU A 18 7.01 -24.83 -2.07
CA LEU A 18 7.64 -24.67 -0.75
C LEU A 18 6.66 -24.86 0.41
N ASN A 19 5.39 -25.17 0.15
CA ASN A 19 4.31 -25.29 1.15
C ASN A 19 4.11 -24.03 2.00
N TYR A 20 4.30 -22.84 1.42
CA TYR A 20 3.98 -21.58 2.08
C TYR A 20 2.50 -21.23 1.89
N PRO A 21 1.74 -20.98 2.96
CA PRO A 21 0.32 -20.62 2.88
C PRO A 21 0.14 -19.14 2.49
N VAL A 22 0.63 -18.76 1.32
CA VAL A 22 0.55 -17.40 0.79
C VAL A 22 -0.44 -17.36 -0.37
N GLU A 23 -1.42 -16.48 -0.27
CA GLU A 23 -2.33 -16.19 -1.36
C GLU A 23 -1.75 -15.09 -2.24
N VAL A 24 -1.81 -15.29 -3.57
CA VAL A 24 -1.36 -14.32 -4.57
C VAL A 24 -2.57 -13.78 -5.33
N LYS A 25 -2.69 -12.46 -5.40
CA LYS A 25 -3.70 -11.77 -6.21
C LYS A 25 -3.03 -10.96 -7.29
N ILE A 26 -3.52 -11.09 -8.52
CA ILE A 26 -3.17 -10.23 -9.65
C ILE A 26 -4.06 -8.99 -9.60
N GLY A 27 -3.44 -7.82 -9.62
CA GLY A 27 -4.19 -6.57 -9.62
C GLY A 27 -3.38 -5.35 -9.18
N ASP A 28 -4.03 -4.21 -9.15
CA ASP A 28 -3.45 -2.94 -8.72
C ASP A 28 -3.31 -2.91 -7.19
N GLY A 29 -2.07 -2.88 -6.71
CA GLY A 29 -1.76 -2.83 -5.28
C GLY A 29 -2.31 -1.60 -4.56
N ARG A 30 -2.55 -0.49 -5.27
CA ARG A 30 -3.11 0.74 -4.68
C ARG A 30 -4.54 0.56 -4.18
N LEU A 31 -5.28 -0.40 -4.73
CA LEU A 31 -6.65 -0.72 -4.34
C LEU A 31 -6.73 -1.65 -3.14
N GLY A 32 -5.60 -2.25 -2.74
CA GLY A 32 -5.59 -3.25 -1.70
C GLY A 32 -6.34 -4.53 -2.07
N TRP A 33 -6.75 -5.26 -1.07
CA TRP A 33 -7.55 -6.48 -1.22
C TRP A 33 -8.68 -6.52 -0.17
N PRO A 34 -9.81 -5.88 -0.45
CA PRO A 34 -10.91 -5.74 0.51
C PRO A 34 -11.46 -7.06 1.05
N LYS A 35 -11.36 -8.13 0.27
CA LYS A 35 -11.88 -9.46 0.64
C LYS A 35 -11.38 -9.95 2.00
N HIS A 36 -10.12 -9.66 2.33
CA HIS A 36 -9.50 -10.11 3.57
C HIS A 36 -9.28 -9.00 4.60
N ALA A 37 -9.75 -7.78 4.30
CA ALA A 37 -9.67 -6.66 5.24
C ALA A 37 -10.59 -6.89 6.47
N PRO A 38 -10.29 -6.28 7.63
CA PRO A 38 -9.15 -5.40 7.90
C PRO A 38 -7.83 -6.18 8.12
N TYR A 39 -6.71 -5.50 7.87
CA TYR A 39 -5.36 -6.06 8.02
C TYR A 39 -4.64 -5.52 9.25
N ASP A 40 -3.94 -6.38 9.97
CA ASP A 40 -3.08 -5.99 11.08
C ASP A 40 -1.78 -5.33 10.62
N ALA A 41 -1.27 -5.72 9.45
CA ALA A 41 -0.09 -5.13 8.84
C ALA A 41 -0.17 -5.18 7.31
N ILE A 42 0.28 -4.10 6.68
CA ILE A 42 0.44 -3.99 5.22
C ILE A 42 1.86 -3.52 4.93
N ILE A 43 2.55 -4.18 4.04
CA ILE A 43 3.86 -3.76 3.53
C ILE A 43 3.75 -3.54 2.04
N VAL A 44 4.17 -2.35 1.58
CA VAL A 44 4.24 -2.01 0.16
C VAL A 44 5.70 -1.92 -0.26
N THR A 45 6.08 -2.71 -1.24
CA THR A 45 7.46 -2.85 -1.72
C THR A 45 7.70 -2.16 -3.06
N ALA A 46 6.88 -1.17 -3.37
CA ALA A 46 7.03 -0.26 -4.51
C ALA A 46 6.63 1.15 -4.06
N ALA A 47 7.25 2.19 -4.63
CA ALA A 47 7.01 3.57 -4.23
C ALA A 47 5.75 4.14 -4.88
N ALA A 48 4.87 4.69 -4.08
CA ALA A 48 3.72 5.45 -4.53
C ALA A 48 4.01 6.96 -4.49
N ALA A 49 3.42 7.74 -5.40
CA ALA A 49 3.51 9.20 -5.33
C ALA A 49 2.89 9.73 -4.04
N ASP A 50 1.75 9.15 -3.66
CA ASP A 50 1.04 9.41 -2.40
C ASP A 50 0.65 8.10 -1.72
N ALA A 51 0.43 8.12 -0.42
CA ALA A 51 -0.06 6.95 0.29
C ALA A 51 -1.51 6.63 -0.16
N PRO A 52 -1.77 5.42 -0.73
CA PRO A 52 -3.09 5.08 -1.23
C PRO A 52 -4.13 5.01 -0.10
N PRO A 53 -5.18 5.84 -0.12
CA PRO A 53 -6.19 5.84 0.94
C PRO A 53 -6.90 4.49 1.13
N ALA A 54 -7.04 3.72 0.05
CA ALA A 54 -7.65 2.39 0.11
C ALA A 54 -6.87 1.41 1.00
N LEU A 55 -5.54 1.49 1.00
CA LEU A 55 -4.71 0.66 1.89
C LEU A 55 -4.89 1.06 3.35
N VAL A 56 -4.95 2.35 3.62
CA VAL A 56 -5.16 2.87 4.98
C VAL A 56 -6.56 2.52 5.48
N ALA A 57 -7.58 2.61 4.62
CA ALA A 57 -8.96 2.19 4.96
C ALA A 57 -9.05 0.72 5.36
N GLN A 58 -8.18 -0.13 4.80
CA GLN A 58 -8.13 -1.56 5.07
C GLN A 58 -7.28 -1.96 6.28
N LEU A 59 -6.70 -0.99 7.00
CA LEU A 59 -6.02 -1.26 8.27
C LEU A 59 -7.01 -1.52 9.40
N ALA A 60 -6.74 -2.55 10.17
CA ALA A 60 -7.42 -2.78 11.44
C ALA A 60 -7.08 -1.69 12.46
N GLU A 61 -7.88 -1.57 13.51
CA GLU A 61 -7.51 -0.79 14.69
C GLU A 61 -6.24 -1.40 15.31
N GLY A 62 -5.22 -0.58 15.53
CA GLY A 62 -3.86 -1.02 15.90
C GLY A 62 -3.02 -1.49 14.71
N GLY A 63 -3.55 -1.45 13.50
CA GLY A 63 -2.85 -1.89 12.28
C GLY A 63 -1.79 -0.89 11.81
N ARG A 64 -0.81 -1.40 11.05
CA ARG A 64 0.35 -0.66 10.54
C ARG A 64 0.53 -0.84 9.04
N LEU A 65 0.83 0.25 8.36
CA LEU A 65 1.21 0.27 6.96
C LEU A 65 2.63 0.81 6.84
N VAL A 66 3.53 0.06 6.20
CA VAL A 66 4.85 0.53 5.82
C VAL A 66 4.90 0.70 4.31
N ILE A 67 5.19 1.92 3.86
CA ILE A 67 5.13 2.28 2.44
C ILE A 67 6.19 3.32 2.08
N PRO A 68 6.93 3.15 0.96
CA PRO A 68 7.73 4.21 0.38
C PRO A 68 6.84 5.18 -0.40
N VAL A 69 6.96 6.47 -0.10
CA VAL A 69 6.22 7.56 -0.76
C VAL A 69 7.19 8.59 -1.33
N GLY A 70 7.00 8.98 -2.56
CA GLY A 70 7.78 9.99 -3.26
C GLY A 70 7.53 9.98 -4.76
N GLU A 71 7.58 11.16 -5.38
CA GLU A 71 7.32 11.33 -6.83
C GLU A 71 8.46 10.85 -7.72
N SER A 72 9.68 10.84 -7.19
CA SER A 72 10.87 10.42 -7.93
C SER A 72 11.71 9.42 -7.13
N VAL A 73 12.56 8.66 -7.82
CA VAL A 73 13.51 7.73 -7.18
C VAL A 73 14.49 8.41 -6.20
N CYS A 74 14.62 9.73 -6.28
CA CYS A 74 15.55 10.50 -5.42
C CYS A 74 14.88 11.05 -4.16
N ASP A 75 13.54 11.08 -4.12
CA ASP A 75 12.77 11.78 -3.08
C ASP A 75 11.83 10.84 -2.32
N GLN A 76 12.16 9.57 -2.26
CA GLN A 76 11.32 8.59 -1.58
C GLN A 76 11.67 8.49 -0.10
N VAL A 77 10.64 8.55 0.72
CA VAL A 77 10.71 8.34 2.16
C VAL A 77 9.89 7.11 2.53
N LEU A 78 10.47 6.25 3.35
CA LEU A 78 9.75 5.13 3.95
C LEU A 78 8.96 5.65 5.14
N TRP A 79 7.64 5.47 5.08
CA TRP A 79 6.71 5.87 6.11
C TRP A 79 6.13 4.68 6.86
N LEU A 80 5.96 4.84 8.16
CA LEU A 80 5.10 4.01 8.99
C LEU A 80 3.83 4.78 9.28
N ILE A 81 2.69 4.24 8.83
CA ILE A 81 1.36 4.80 9.11
C ILE A 81 0.65 3.82 10.04
N GLU A 82 0.14 4.29 11.15
CA GLU A 82 -0.57 3.49 12.15
C GLU A 82 -1.97 4.02 12.38
N ARG A 83 -2.91 3.10 12.59
CA ARG A 83 -4.28 3.43 13.04
C ARG A 83 -4.43 3.07 14.50
N ALA A 84 -4.71 4.05 15.34
CA ALA A 84 -4.96 3.85 16.78
C ALA A 84 -6.04 4.79 17.29
N ALA A 85 -7.00 4.26 18.03
CA ALA A 85 -8.13 5.00 18.58
C ALA A 85 -8.89 5.81 17.50
N GLY A 86 -9.08 5.24 16.31
CA GLY A 86 -9.76 5.88 15.19
C GLY A 86 -8.97 7.00 14.51
N ARG A 87 -7.71 7.22 14.88
CA ARG A 87 -6.82 8.25 14.33
C ARG A 87 -5.67 7.64 13.58
N LEU A 88 -5.15 8.38 12.61
CA LEU A 88 -3.94 8.03 11.89
C LEU A 88 -2.74 8.79 12.46
N THR A 89 -1.60 8.13 12.51
CA THR A 89 -0.30 8.74 12.76
C THR A 89 0.67 8.32 11.68
N ALA A 90 1.63 9.17 11.36
CA ALA A 90 2.66 8.87 10.39
C ALA A 90 4.04 9.18 10.97
N GLN A 91 4.98 8.25 10.80
CA GLN A 91 6.36 8.39 11.21
C GLN A 91 7.28 8.17 10.02
N ARG A 92 8.17 9.13 9.79
CA ARG A 92 9.26 9.00 8.82
C ARG A 92 10.31 8.03 9.35
N LEU A 93 10.63 6.99 8.57
CA LEU A 93 11.60 5.98 8.98
C LEU A 93 12.97 6.21 8.35
N ALA A 94 13.03 6.33 7.01
CA ALA A 94 14.29 6.43 6.27
C ALA A 94 14.10 7.01 4.87
N ASP A 95 15.18 7.53 4.28
CA ASP A 95 15.27 7.76 2.83
C ASP A 95 15.52 6.43 2.13
N VAL A 96 14.77 6.16 1.07
CA VAL A 96 14.80 4.88 0.38
C VAL A 96 14.72 5.04 -1.14
N ARG A 97 14.96 3.95 -1.86
CA ARG A 97 14.79 3.89 -3.31
C ARG A 97 14.11 2.59 -3.69
N PHE A 98 12.89 2.70 -4.15
CA PHE A 98 12.06 1.60 -4.64
C PHE A 98 11.67 1.83 -6.09
N VAL A 99 11.32 0.74 -6.78
CA VAL A 99 10.64 0.82 -8.07
C VAL A 99 9.26 1.46 -7.92
N PRO A 100 8.74 2.16 -8.96
CA PRO A 100 7.42 2.76 -8.88
C PRO A 100 6.30 1.73 -8.69
N LEU A 101 5.31 2.08 -7.89
CA LEU A 101 4.05 1.34 -7.81
C LEU A 101 3.22 1.66 -9.05
N VAL A 102 3.19 0.70 -9.98
CA VAL A 102 2.54 0.87 -11.28
C VAL A 102 1.03 0.63 -11.17
N ALA A 103 0.24 1.53 -11.80
CA ALA A 103 -1.19 1.31 -11.99
C ALA A 103 -1.42 0.18 -13.01
N ALA A 104 -2.44 -0.64 -12.79
CA ALA A 104 -2.94 -1.48 -13.86
C ALA A 104 -3.58 -0.60 -14.95
N GLU A 105 -3.34 -0.89 -16.23
CA GLU A 105 -3.67 -0.02 -17.38
C GLU A 105 -5.15 0.37 -17.54
N SER A 106 -6.05 -0.17 -16.76
CA SER A 106 -7.51 0.02 -16.90
C SER A 106 -8.22 0.64 -15.71
N ALA A 107 -7.52 1.01 -14.67
CA ALA A 107 -8.14 1.62 -13.49
C ALA A 107 -8.08 3.14 -13.56
N GLY A 108 -9.04 3.75 -14.25
CA GLY A 108 -9.48 5.07 -13.84
C GLY A 108 -9.95 4.94 -12.40
N LEU A 109 -9.10 5.30 -11.45
CA LEU A 109 -9.51 5.40 -10.05
C LEU A 109 -10.48 6.58 -9.98
N GLU A 110 -11.77 6.31 -10.15
CA GLU A 110 -12.77 7.23 -9.63
C GLU A 110 -12.51 7.33 -8.14
N GLU A 111 -12.27 8.54 -7.67
CA GLU A 111 -12.05 8.79 -6.25
C GLU A 111 -13.31 8.36 -5.50
N ASP A 112 -13.22 7.28 -4.75
CA ASP A 112 -14.29 6.86 -3.87
C ASP A 112 -14.50 7.97 -2.82
N PRO A 113 -15.67 8.62 -2.79
CA PRO A 113 -15.95 9.69 -1.81
C PRO A 113 -15.75 9.23 -0.36
N ALA A 114 -15.92 7.94 -0.07
CA ALA A 114 -15.69 7.38 1.27
C ALA A 114 -14.21 7.46 1.70
N LEU A 115 -13.28 7.61 0.76
CA LEU A 115 -11.84 7.71 1.03
C LEU A 115 -11.34 9.16 1.12
N ALA A 116 -12.18 10.15 0.83
CA ALA A 116 -11.79 11.56 0.79
C ALA A 116 -11.28 12.09 2.15
N ASP A 117 -11.88 11.65 3.24
CA ASP A 117 -11.46 12.05 4.58
C ASP A 117 -10.10 11.45 4.95
N ILE A 118 -9.89 10.18 4.61
CA ILE A 118 -8.60 9.51 4.81
C ILE A 118 -7.51 10.18 3.98
N ARG A 119 -7.79 10.53 2.73
CA ARG A 119 -6.84 11.25 1.86
C ARG A 119 -6.44 12.59 2.51
N ARG A 120 -7.41 13.37 2.95
CA ARG A 120 -7.17 14.68 3.58
C ARG A 120 -6.32 14.55 4.85
N GLU A 121 -6.58 13.52 5.67
CA GLU A 121 -5.77 13.24 6.87
C GLU A 121 -4.34 12.85 6.50
N LEU A 122 -4.14 12.00 5.49
CA LEU A 122 -2.83 11.60 4.99
C LEU A 122 -2.04 12.78 4.43
N ASP A 123 -2.67 13.64 3.63
CA ASP A 123 -2.04 14.84 3.07
C ASP A 123 -1.51 15.75 4.20
N GLY A 124 -2.26 15.88 5.29
CA GLY A 124 -1.82 16.63 6.48
C GLY A 124 -0.65 15.98 7.21
N LEU A 125 -0.61 14.66 7.26
CA LEU A 125 0.44 13.91 7.97
C LEU A 125 1.75 13.81 7.19
N LEU A 126 1.70 13.71 5.86
CA LEU A 126 2.86 13.44 5.01
C LEU A 126 3.49 14.71 4.41
N THR A 127 2.98 15.90 4.69
CA THR A 127 3.46 17.18 4.15
C THR A 127 4.72 17.74 4.83
N HIS A 128 5.24 17.13 5.89
CA HIS A 128 6.38 17.64 6.67
C HIS A 128 7.65 16.80 6.49
N TRP A 129 8.05 16.63 5.24
CA TRP A 129 9.24 15.83 4.90
C TRP A 129 10.31 16.55 4.06
#